data_e7e7720d8f9827828541b1fb48af50de
#
_entry.id   e7e7720d8f9827828541b1fb48af50de
#
_cell.length_a   1.000
_cell.length_b   1.000
_cell.length_c   1.000
_cell.angle_alpha   90.00
_cell.angle_beta   90.00
_cell.angle_gamma   90.00
#
_symmetry.space_group_name_H-M   'P 1'
#
loop_
_entity.id
_entity.type
_entity.pdbx_description
1 polymer ?
#
loop_
_entity_poly.entity_id
_entity_poly.type
_entity_poly.pdbx_seq_one_letter_code
_entity_poly.pdbx_strand_id
1 'polypeptide(L)'
;LPDYSIIIRDKENETLKDVRIFSKSGRETQTSIHSKTGKLSTIDDAIILDLFNGEIHELDLRDYGNYRRIEFVKHKITIPADDLFLNRRDTTSRSDREMTIGMIIDKREDILKRSNIVKGRIGRAFIRIDQDSIVPPTYEASEILLNQYRSSISSDTTKSGDEIYSIEKNIDIATRQLRNEYNLLRSYDKSNNKYEVELHKKFSLPVACILFIMTGASLGVLFRKGGFTIATSLSFGFFLVYYVLMIGGEDLADRTILTPMVGIWFPNVLLFIIATYLLV
;
A
#
# COMPACT_ATOMS: atom_id res chain seq x y z
N LEU A 1 3.97 -23.08 5.22
CA LEU A 1 4.04 -22.86 3.76
C LEU A 1 2.61 -22.83 3.27
N PRO A 2 2.10 -21.75 2.67
CA PRO A 2 0.68 -21.60 2.38
C PRO A 2 0.13 -22.68 1.43
N ASP A 3 0.99 -23.25 0.57
CA ASP A 3 0.55 -24.19 -0.47
C ASP A 3 1.01 -25.63 -0.27
N TYR A 4 1.84 -25.92 0.73
CA TYR A 4 2.42 -27.24 0.96
C TYR A 4 2.24 -27.68 2.42
N SER A 5 1.75 -28.89 2.62
CA SER A 5 1.74 -29.57 3.91
C SER A 5 2.63 -30.81 3.83
N ILE A 6 3.69 -30.85 4.64
CA ILE A 6 4.68 -31.92 4.64
C ILE A 6 4.55 -32.70 5.94
N ILE A 7 4.29 -33.99 5.85
CA ILE A 7 4.20 -34.90 6.98
C ILE A 7 5.36 -35.88 6.87
N ILE A 8 6.17 -35.97 7.92
CA ILE A 8 7.30 -36.89 8.02
C ILE A 8 7.03 -37.79 9.21
N ARG A 9 7.06 -39.11 9.00
CA ARG A 9 6.75 -40.07 10.04
C ARG A 9 7.93 -40.34 10.96
N ASP A 10 9.13 -40.43 10.37
CA ASP A 10 10.34 -40.72 11.14
C ASP A 10 11.58 -40.04 10.48
N LYS A 11 12.61 -39.78 11.29
CA LYS A 11 13.88 -39.19 10.83
C LYS A 11 15.06 -39.95 11.44
N GLU A 12 15.87 -40.52 10.59
CA GLU A 12 17.16 -41.13 10.95
C GLU A 12 18.31 -40.30 10.37
N ASN A 13 19.06 -39.61 11.24
CA ASN A 13 20.13 -38.67 10.85
C ASN A 13 19.62 -37.62 9.84
N GLU A 14 20.13 -37.66 8.59
CA GLU A 14 19.71 -36.76 7.50
C GLU A 14 18.62 -37.34 6.59
N THR A 15 18.23 -38.61 6.82
CA THR A 15 17.26 -39.30 5.98
C THR A 15 15.89 -39.27 6.64
N LEU A 16 14.90 -38.81 5.88
CA LEU A 16 13.50 -38.79 6.26
C LEU A 16 12.82 -40.08 5.79
N LYS A 17 11.96 -40.67 6.60
CA LYS A 17 11.20 -41.89 6.28
C LYS A 17 9.70 -41.59 6.21
N ASP A 18 9.03 -42.23 5.27
CA ASP A 18 7.57 -42.11 5.01
C ASP A 18 7.16 -40.63 4.88
N VAL A 19 7.69 -39.96 3.83
CA VAL A 19 7.42 -38.56 3.57
C VAL A 19 6.15 -38.41 2.74
N ARG A 20 5.19 -37.66 3.23
CA ARG A 20 3.95 -37.33 2.54
C ARG A 20 3.85 -35.82 2.37
N ILE A 21 3.62 -35.39 1.14
CA ILE A 21 3.49 -33.99 0.78
C ILE A 21 2.14 -33.78 0.14
N PHE A 22 1.40 -32.84 0.67
CA PHE A 22 0.14 -32.40 0.08
C PHE A 22 0.33 -30.99 -0.46
N SER A 23 0.06 -30.82 -1.73
CA SER A 23 0.09 -29.51 -2.37
C SER A 23 -1.27 -29.21 -2.96
N LYS A 24 -1.73 -27.98 -2.76
CA LYS A 24 -2.94 -27.45 -3.37
C LYS A 24 -2.50 -26.41 -4.39
N SER A 25 -2.19 -26.87 -5.61
CA SER A 25 -1.77 -26.00 -6.71
C SER A 25 -3.00 -25.33 -7.32
N GLY A 26 -3.31 -24.14 -6.80
CA GLY A 26 -4.49 -23.37 -7.23
C GLY A 26 -5.81 -23.97 -6.72
N ARG A 27 -6.93 -23.54 -7.34
CA ARG A 27 -8.29 -24.03 -7.00
C ARG A 27 -8.69 -25.32 -7.70
N GLU A 28 -7.83 -25.89 -8.56
CA GLU A 28 -8.24 -26.84 -9.57
C GLU A 28 -7.61 -28.22 -9.43
N THR A 29 -6.39 -28.33 -8.88
CA THR A 29 -5.67 -29.60 -8.79
C THR A 29 -5.15 -29.84 -7.39
N GLN A 30 -5.43 -31.02 -6.85
CA GLN A 30 -4.88 -31.49 -5.59
C GLN A 30 -3.81 -32.54 -5.90
N THR A 31 -2.57 -32.29 -5.44
CA THR A 31 -1.45 -33.20 -5.60
C THR A 31 -1.04 -33.77 -4.25
N SER A 32 -0.92 -35.07 -4.16
CA SER A 32 -0.31 -35.74 -3.00
C SER A 32 0.88 -36.57 -3.45
N ILE A 33 2.00 -36.42 -2.77
CA ILE A 33 3.25 -37.15 -3.05
C ILE A 33 3.57 -38.00 -1.86
N HIS A 34 3.79 -39.30 -2.10
CA HIS A 34 4.20 -40.24 -1.08
C HIS A 34 5.56 -40.84 -1.45
N SER A 35 6.52 -40.79 -0.52
CA SER A 35 7.87 -41.31 -0.75
C SER A 35 8.35 -42.13 0.43
N LYS A 36 9.04 -43.25 0.16
CA LYS A 36 9.61 -44.11 1.20
C LYS A 36 10.71 -43.43 1.96
N THR A 37 11.58 -42.69 1.25
CA THR A 37 12.69 -41.96 1.87
C THR A 37 12.86 -40.62 1.20
N GLY A 38 13.41 -39.64 1.95
CA GLY A 38 13.72 -38.32 1.44
C GLY A 38 14.96 -37.73 2.14
N LYS A 39 15.58 -36.77 1.50
CA LYS A 39 16.66 -35.96 2.07
C LYS A 39 16.31 -34.49 1.95
N LEU A 40 16.39 -33.78 3.05
CA LEU A 40 16.17 -32.35 3.12
C LEU A 40 17.52 -31.65 3.02
N SER A 41 17.63 -30.70 2.12
CA SER A 41 18.78 -29.79 2.02
C SER A 41 18.28 -28.37 1.81
N THR A 42 19.09 -27.40 2.25
CA THR A 42 18.78 -25.98 2.11
C THR A 42 19.89 -25.37 1.27
N ILE A 43 19.52 -24.67 0.21
CA ILE A 43 20.45 -23.95 -0.64
C ILE A 43 19.87 -22.54 -0.83
N ASP A 44 20.62 -21.52 -0.44
CA ASP A 44 20.20 -20.12 -0.45
C ASP A 44 18.83 -19.95 0.24
N ASP A 45 17.84 -19.40 -0.46
CA ASP A 45 16.49 -19.14 0.05
C ASP A 45 15.48 -20.23 -0.35
N ALA A 46 15.93 -21.45 -0.63
CA ALA A 46 15.07 -22.56 -1.02
C ALA A 46 15.32 -23.82 -0.21
N ILE A 47 14.23 -24.48 0.16
CA ILE A 47 14.26 -25.83 0.71
C ILE A 47 14.19 -26.83 -0.44
N ILE A 48 15.20 -27.68 -0.53
CA ILE A 48 15.24 -28.74 -1.51
C ILE A 48 14.94 -30.07 -0.82
N LEU A 49 13.93 -30.75 -1.32
CA LEU A 49 13.52 -32.06 -0.85
C LEU A 49 13.76 -33.08 -1.97
N ASP A 50 14.80 -33.89 -1.83
CA ASP A 50 15.08 -35.01 -2.69
C ASP A 50 14.31 -36.23 -2.15
N LEU A 51 13.36 -36.74 -2.92
CA LEU A 51 12.50 -37.88 -2.60
C LEU A 51 12.93 -39.10 -3.39
N PHE A 52 12.87 -40.29 -2.76
CA PHE A 52 13.26 -41.52 -3.38
C PHE A 52 12.19 -42.60 -3.23
N ASN A 53 11.95 -43.34 -4.32
CA ASN A 53 11.01 -44.46 -4.40
C ASN A 53 9.62 -44.09 -3.88
N GLY A 54 8.86 -43.41 -4.71
CA GLY A 54 7.55 -42.90 -4.33
C GLY A 54 6.58 -42.82 -5.50
N GLU A 55 5.44 -42.25 -5.21
CA GLU A 55 4.35 -42.02 -6.13
C GLU A 55 3.73 -40.61 -5.95
N ILE A 56 3.25 -40.08 -7.05
CA ILE A 56 2.54 -38.81 -7.13
C ILE A 56 1.11 -39.13 -7.54
N HIS A 57 0.16 -38.63 -6.79
CA HIS A 57 -1.26 -38.70 -7.08
C HIS A 57 -1.76 -37.31 -7.40
N GLU A 58 -2.32 -37.11 -8.56
CA GLU A 58 -2.93 -35.87 -9.01
C GLU A 58 -4.41 -36.08 -9.25
N LEU A 59 -5.24 -35.24 -8.64
CA LEU A 59 -6.68 -35.26 -8.77
C LEU A 59 -7.13 -33.89 -9.29
N ASP A 60 -7.85 -33.87 -10.41
CA ASP A 60 -8.51 -32.69 -10.89
C ASP A 60 -9.80 -32.45 -10.09
N LEU A 61 -9.92 -31.29 -9.43
CA LEU A 61 -11.08 -30.96 -8.61
C LEU A 61 -12.28 -30.47 -9.43
N ARG A 62 -12.09 -30.17 -10.72
CA ARG A 62 -13.19 -29.84 -11.64
C ARG A 62 -13.81 -31.09 -12.25
N ASP A 63 -12.98 -32.08 -12.57
CA ASP A 63 -13.38 -33.34 -13.09
C ASP A 63 -12.78 -34.48 -12.25
N TYR A 64 -13.51 -34.91 -11.22
CA TYR A 64 -13.11 -36.01 -10.32
C TYR A 64 -12.83 -37.34 -11.02
N GLY A 65 -13.20 -37.49 -12.28
CA GLY A 65 -12.86 -38.65 -13.10
C GLY A 65 -11.42 -38.64 -13.60
N ASN A 66 -10.74 -37.51 -13.56
CA ASN A 66 -9.39 -37.35 -14.06
C ASN A 66 -8.36 -37.50 -12.93
N TYR A 67 -8.02 -38.76 -12.63
CA TYR A 67 -7.02 -39.13 -11.63
C TYR A 67 -5.79 -39.69 -12.32
N ARG A 68 -4.60 -39.19 -11.96
CA ARG A 68 -3.31 -39.64 -12.49
C ARG A 68 -2.39 -40.08 -11.36
N ARG A 69 -1.80 -41.29 -11.50
CA ARG A 69 -0.75 -41.82 -10.63
C ARG A 69 0.54 -41.93 -11.40
N ILE A 70 1.63 -41.38 -10.85
CA ILE A 70 2.97 -41.39 -11.44
C ILE A 70 3.91 -42.03 -10.41
N GLU A 71 4.59 -43.09 -10.76
CA GLU A 71 5.64 -43.68 -9.92
C GLU A 71 6.99 -43.10 -10.28
N PHE A 72 7.83 -42.83 -9.29
CA PHE A 72 9.17 -42.26 -9.48
C PHE A 72 10.22 -43.00 -8.63
N VAL A 73 11.43 -43.10 -9.16
CA VAL A 73 12.60 -43.57 -8.42
C VAL A 73 13.24 -42.41 -7.67
N LYS A 74 13.34 -41.23 -8.30
CA LYS A 74 13.83 -39.99 -7.70
C LYS A 74 12.98 -38.82 -8.16
N HIS A 75 12.58 -37.99 -7.22
CA HIS A 75 11.86 -36.73 -7.48
C HIS A 75 12.43 -35.61 -6.63
N LYS A 76 12.63 -34.43 -7.21
CA LYS A 76 13.17 -33.29 -6.53
C LYS A 76 12.12 -32.19 -6.47
N ILE A 77 11.82 -31.74 -5.26
CA ILE A 77 10.91 -30.62 -5.02
C ILE A 77 11.73 -29.46 -4.48
N THR A 78 11.61 -28.32 -5.13
CA THR A 78 12.17 -27.05 -4.65
C THR A 78 11.04 -26.19 -4.13
N ILE A 79 11.07 -25.87 -2.86
CA ILE A 79 10.07 -25.03 -2.20
C ILE A 79 10.74 -23.70 -1.88
N PRO A 80 10.29 -22.58 -2.49
CA PRO A 80 10.77 -21.26 -2.11
C PRO A 80 10.49 -21.06 -0.62
N ALA A 81 11.50 -20.68 0.11
CA ALA A 81 11.42 -20.56 1.57
C ALA A 81 11.56 -19.11 2.02
N ASP A 82 11.17 -18.18 1.17
CA ASP A 82 11.26 -16.73 1.40
C ASP A 82 10.66 -16.28 2.73
N ASP A 83 9.68 -17.05 3.27
CA ASP A 83 9.02 -16.77 4.53
C ASP A 83 9.55 -17.55 5.74
N LEU A 84 10.39 -18.59 5.54
CA LEU A 84 10.89 -19.47 6.62
C LEU A 84 12.25 -19.06 7.17
N PHE A 85 13.05 -18.43 6.35
CA PHE A 85 14.28 -17.83 6.87
C PHE A 85 13.90 -16.46 7.42
N LEU A 86 14.29 -16.22 8.66
CA LEU A 86 14.45 -14.87 9.21
C LEU A 86 15.61 -14.19 8.44
N ASN A 87 15.50 -14.15 7.13
CA ASN A 87 16.18 -13.13 6.41
C ASN A 87 15.68 -11.84 7.05
N ARG A 88 16.58 -11.11 7.66
CA ARG A 88 16.39 -9.70 7.88
C ARG A 88 16.16 -9.15 6.47
N ARG A 89 14.92 -9.33 6.01
CA ARG A 89 14.47 -8.56 4.86
C ARG A 89 14.85 -7.16 5.27
N ASP A 90 15.80 -6.57 4.59
CA ASP A 90 15.85 -5.13 4.52
C ASP A 90 14.46 -4.77 4.02
N THR A 91 13.58 -4.61 4.98
CA THR A 91 12.16 -4.48 4.72
C THR A 91 11.99 -3.16 4.03
N THR A 92 12.02 -3.20 2.71
CA THR A 92 11.40 -2.17 1.88
C THR A 92 9.94 -1.95 2.27
N SER A 93 9.33 -2.82 3.10
CA SER A 93 8.01 -2.66 3.70
C SER A 93 8.05 -2.33 5.19
N ARG A 94 8.91 -1.42 5.61
CA ARG A 94 8.74 -0.79 6.93
C ARG A 94 7.41 -0.05 6.91
N SER A 95 6.66 -0.17 8.01
CA SER A 95 5.48 0.66 8.20
C SER A 95 5.87 2.13 8.01
N ASP A 96 5.02 2.93 7.38
CA ASP A 96 5.29 4.34 7.09
C ASP A 96 5.77 5.11 8.33
N ARG A 97 5.29 4.72 9.52
CA ARG A 97 5.68 5.29 10.82
C ARG A 97 7.12 4.94 11.25
N GLU A 98 7.66 3.81 10.80
CA GLU A 98 9.00 3.32 11.14
C GLU A 98 10.09 3.82 10.19
N MET A 99 9.70 4.44 9.08
CA MET A 99 10.64 4.96 8.08
C MET A 99 11.45 6.13 8.67
N THR A 100 12.72 6.16 8.33
CA THR A 100 13.57 7.34 8.60
C THR A 100 13.17 8.50 7.68
N ILE A 101 13.58 9.73 8.04
CA ILE A 101 13.31 10.93 7.23
C ILE A 101 13.84 10.74 5.80
N GLY A 102 15.07 10.21 5.63
CA GLY A 102 15.65 9.92 4.31
C GLY A 102 14.78 8.97 3.49
N MET A 103 14.36 7.84 4.09
CA MET A 103 13.49 6.88 3.42
C MET A 103 12.14 7.46 2.99
N ILE A 104 11.57 8.36 3.79
CA ILE A 104 10.31 9.05 3.45
C ILE A 104 10.53 9.96 2.23
N ILE A 105 11.64 10.71 2.22
CA ILE A 105 11.99 11.60 1.10
C ILE A 105 12.18 10.79 -0.18
N ASP A 106 12.96 9.70 -0.14
CA ASP A 106 13.20 8.82 -1.28
C ASP A 106 11.89 8.24 -1.84
N LYS A 107 10.99 7.79 -0.94
CA LYS A 107 9.67 7.27 -1.33
C LYS A 107 8.80 8.34 -1.98
N ARG A 108 8.79 9.55 -1.43
CA ARG A 108 8.06 10.68 -2.03
C ARG A 108 8.60 11.03 -3.42
N GLU A 109 9.93 11.04 -3.58
CA GLU A 109 10.54 11.32 -4.88
C GLU A 109 10.15 10.26 -5.93
N ASP A 110 10.14 8.97 -5.56
CA ASP A 110 9.69 7.90 -6.45
C ASP A 110 8.20 8.06 -6.83
N ILE A 111 7.33 8.38 -5.87
CA ILE A 111 5.91 8.64 -6.13
C ILE A 111 5.73 9.84 -7.07
N LEU A 112 6.45 10.93 -6.85
CA LEU A 112 6.39 12.11 -7.70
C LEU A 112 6.87 11.83 -9.13
N LYS A 113 7.94 11.03 -9.29
CA LYS A 113 8.41 10.57 -10.61
C LYS A 113 7.32 9.77 -11.33
N ARG A 114 6.67 8.83 -10.64
CA ARG A 114 5.55 8.03 -11.19
C ARG A 114 4.34 8.89 -11.53
N SER A 115 3.98 9.82 -10.65
CA SER A 115 2.91 10.79 -10.88
C SER A 115 3.16 11.62 -12.15
N ASN A 116 4.39 12.11 -12.35
CA ASN A 116 4.75 12.86 -13.54
C ASN A 116 4.67 12.02 -14.83
N ILE A 117 5.00 10.74 -14.78
CA ILE A 117 4.82 9.82 -15.92
C ILE A 117 3.34 9.70 -16.27
N VAL A 118 2.46 9.57 -15.26
CA VAL A 118 1.00 9.51 -15.46
C VAL A 118 0.48 10.81 -16.05
N LYS A 119 0.89 11.98 -15.51
CA LYS A 119 0.55 13.30 -16.08
C LYS A 119 0.96 13.40 -17.54
N GLY A 120 2.15 12.90 -17.89
CA GLY A 120 2.61 12.84 -19.27
C GLY A 120 1.76 11.92 -20.16
N ARG A 121 1.21 10.80 -19.61
CA ARG A 121 0.29 9.92 -20.36
C ARG A 121 -1.06 10.59 -20.59
N ILE A 122 -1.59 11.25 -19.58
CA ILE A 122 -2.81 12.05 -19.70
C ILE A 122 -2.64 13.13 -20.77
N GLY A 123 -1.55 13.90 -20.72
CA GLY A 123 -1.25 14.93 -21.74
C GLY A 123 -1.20 14.36 -23.16
N ARG A 124 -0.51 13.24 -23.37
CA ARG A 124 -0.46 12.58 -24.67
C ARG A 124 -1.82 12.07 -25.15
N ALA A 125 -2.70 11.65 -24.25
CA ALA A 125 -4.04 11.23 -24.60
C ALA A 125 -4.88 12.41 -25.11
N PHE A 126 -4.76 13.58 -24.50
CA PHE A 126 -5.43 14.80 -24.93
C PHE A 126 -4.91 15.34 -26.26
N ILE A 127 -3.57 15.40 -26.45
CA ILE A 127 -2.97 15.85 -27.71
C ILE A 127 -3.41 15.01 -28.92
N ARG A 128 -3.76 13.74 -28.72
CA ARG A 128 -4.28 12.88 -29.79
C ARG A 128 -5.72 13.22 -30.19
N ILE A 129 -6.48 13.81 -29.29
CA ILE A 129 -7.88 14.17 -29.51
C ILE A 129 -7.96 15.58 -30.11
N ASP A 130 -7.25 16.52 -29.51
CA ASP A 130 -7.20 17.90 -29.93
C ASP A 130 -5.80 18.49 -29.61
N GLN A 131 -5.10 18.97 -30.64
CA GLN A 131 -3.70 19.43 -30.51
C GLN A 131 -3.55 20.68 -29.63
N ASP A 132 -4.62 21.48 -29.47
CA ASP A 132 -4.62 22.72 -28.69
C ASP A 132 -5.24 22.57 -27.30
N SER A 133 -5.59 21.35 -26.89
CA SER A 133 -6.28 21.10 -25.62
C SER A 133 -5.35 21.32 -24.42
N ILE A 134 -5.80 22.16 -23.49
CA ILE A 134 -5.20 22.28 -22.17
C ILE A 134 -5.57 21.03 -21.36
N VAL A 135 -4.56 20.35 -20.80
CA VAL A 135 -4.78 19.16 -19.96
C VAL A 135 -5.59 19.55 -18.73
N PRO A 136 -6.80 19.02 -18.53
CA PRO A 136 -7.61 19.37 -17.38
C PRO A 136 -6.99 18.86 -16.08
N PRO A 137 -7.17 19.59 -14.96
CA PRO A 137 -6.62 19.16 -13.66
C PRO A 137 -7.38 17.98 -13.04
N THR A 138 -8.65 17.76 -13.42
CA THR A 138 -9.51 16.72 -12.85
C THR A 138 -10.18 15.87 -13.94
N TYR A 139 -10.61 14.65 -13.54
CA TYR A 139 -11.35 13.76 -14.44
C TYR A 139 -12.67 14.39 -14.90
N GLU A 140 -13.43 15.04 -13.98
CA GLU A 140 -14.71 15.68 -14.29
C GLU A 140 -14.53 16.78 -15.35
N ALA A 141 -13.49 17.60 -15.23
CA ALA A 141 -13.18 18.62 -16.23
C ALA A 141 -12.80 17.98 -17.58
N SER A 142 -12.11 16.83 -17.56
CA SER A 142 -11.75 16.09 -18.77
C SER A 142 -12.97 15.50 -19.46
N GLU A 143 -13.94 15.01 -18.70
CA GLU A 143 -15.21 14.45 -19.22
C GLU A 143 -16.07 15.54 -19.88
N ILE A 144 -16.13 16.73 -19.29
CA ILE A 144 -16.81 17.88 -19.88
C ILE A 144 -16.22 18.24 -21.25
N LEU A 145 -14.88 18.34 -21.32
CA LEU A 145 -14.19 18.65 -22.59
C LEU A 145 -14.42 17.58 -23.66
N LEU A 146 -14.35 16.29 -23.27
CA LEU A 146 -14.58 15.18 -24.20
C LEU A 146 -16.04 15.17 -24.71
N ASN A 147 -17.00 15.51 -23.86
CA ASN A 147 -18.41 15.62 -24.27
C ASN A 147 -18.65 16.84 -25.17
N GLN A 148 -17.97 17.97 -24.93
CA GLN A 148 -18.00 19.12 -25.83
C GLN A 148 -17.42 18.77 -27.21
N TYR A 149 -16.29 18.06 -27.21
CA TYR A 149 -15.66 17.59 -28.46
C TYR A 149 -16.56 16.60 -29.19
N ARG A 150 -17.22 15.68 -28.50
CA ARG A 150 -18.21 14.75 -29.08
C ARG A 150 -19.38 15.50 -29.73
N SER A 151 -19.94 16.51 -29.07
CA SER A 151 -21.05 17.30 -29.61
C SER A 151 -20.62 18.11 -30.83
N SER A 152 -19.41 18.64 -30.88
CA SER A 152 -18.90 19.36 -32.05
C SER A 152 -18.74 18.46 -33.28
N ILE A 153 -18.30 17.22 -33.09
CA ILE A 153 -18.16 16.23 -34.17
C ILE A 153 -19.51 15.78 -34.69
N SER A 154 -20.49 15.53 -33.80
CA SER A 154 -21.82 15.11 -34.20
C SER A 154 -22.61 16.19 -34.98
N SER A 155 -22.24 17.47 -34.84
CA SER A 155 -22.79 18.59 -35.56
C SER A 155 -22.07 18.90 -36.88
N ASP A 156 -20.96 18.27 -37.17
CA ASP A 156 -20.15 18.47 -38.36
C ASP A 156 -20.67 17.62 -39.52
N THR A 157 -21.52 18.23 -40.36
CA THR A 157 -22.19 17.60 -41.52
C THR A 157 -21.24 17.20 -42.66
N THR A 158 -19.94 17.52 -42.57
CA THR A 158 -18.96 17.23 -43.64
C THR A 158 -18.33 15.84 -43.50
N LYS A 159 -18.52 15.13 -42.41
CA LYS A 159 -17.90 13.81 -42.13
C LYS A 159 -18.85 12.66 -42.48
N SER A 160 -18.27 11.57 -43.01
CA SER A 160 -19.03 10.34 -43.29
C SER A 160 -19.48 9.66 -42.01
N GLY A 161 -20.63 8.94 -42.05
CA GLY A 161 -21.14 8.20 -40.88
C GLY A 161 -20.12 7.20 -40.28
N ASP A 162 -19.33 6.55 -41.13
CA ASP A 162 -18.29 5.61 -40.69
C ASP A 162 -17.13 6.31 -39.96
N GLU A 163 -16.78 7.51 -40.39
CA GLU A 163 -15.76 8.34 -39.73
C GLU A 163 -16.23 8.81 -38.36
N ILE A 164 -17.48 9.27 -38.27
CA ILE A 164 -18.10 9.68 -36.98
C ILE A 164 -18.10 8.51 -36.01
N TYR A 165 -18.50 7.32 -36.44
CA TYR A 165 -18.50 6.11 -35.60
C TYR A 165 -17.10 5.74 -35.10
N SER A 166 -16.10 5.83 -35.96
CA SER A 166 -14.70 5.53 -35.59
C SER A 166 -14.16 6.53 -34.56
N ILE A 167 -14.51 7.82 -34.68
CA ILE A 167 -14.10 8.87 -33.76
C ILE A 167 -14.81 8.70 -32.40
N GLU A 168 -16.13 8.43 -32.38
CA GLU A 168 -16.87 8.15 -31.16
C GLU A 168 -16.29 6.97 -30.38
N LYS A 169 -15.97 5.88 -31.08
CA LYS A 169 -15.31 4.71 -30.47
C LYS A 169 -13.96 5.06 -29.86
N ASN A 170 -13.17 5.89 -30.54
CA ASN A 170 -11.88 6.34 -30.03
C ASN A 170 -12.03 7.25 -28.81
N ILE A 171 -13.05 8.11 -28.77
CA ILE A 171 -13.37 8.95 -27.61
C ILE A 171 -13.77 8.07 -26.42
N ASP A 172 -14.58 7.03 -26.62
CA ASP A 172 -14.99 6.12 -25.55
C ASP A 172 -13.79 5.34 -24.97
N ILE A 173 -12.88 4.89 -25.83
CA ILE A 173 -11.63 4.24 -25.38
C ILE A 173 -10.76 5.24 -24.59
N ALA A 174 -10.60 6.45 -25.11
CA ALA A 174 -9.83 7.50 -24.44
C ALA A 174 -10.44 7.89 -23.09
N THR A 175 -11.77 8.00 -23.00
CA THR A 175 -12.47 8.30 -21.76
C THR A 175 -12.21 7.25 -20.67
N ARG A 176 -12.26 5.96 -21.04
CA ARG A 176 -11.95 4.87 -20.10
C ARG A 176 -10.50 4.88 -19.67
N GLN A 177 -9.58 5.12 -20.61
CA GLN A 177 -8.14 5.23 -20.28
C GLN A 177 -7.88 6.42 -19.36
N LEU A 178 -8.42 7.58 -19.66
CA LEU A 178 -8.28 8.78 -18.84
C LEU A 178 -8.84 8.58 -17.43
N ARG A 179 -10.00 7.94 -17.29
CA ARG A 179 -10.54 7.61 -15.96
C ARG A 179 -9.55 6.79 -15.13
N ASN A 180 -8.93 5.78 -15.72
CA ASN A 180 -7.94 4.96 -15.02
C ASN A 180 -6.68 5.75 -14.66
N GLU A 181 -6.19 6.60 -15.57
CA GLU A 181 -5.01 7.43 -15.31
C GLU A 181 -5.26 8.49 -14.23
N TYR A 182 -6.42 9.13 -14.21
CA TYR A 182 -6.79 10.07 -13.14
C TYR A 182 -6.99 9.37 -11.79
N ASN A 183 -7.57 8.18 -11.76
CA ASN A 183 -7.67 7.38 -10.54
C ASN A 183 -6.29 7.00 -10.01
N LEU A 184 -5.36 6.65 -10.90
CA LEU A 184 -3.98 6.36 -10.55
C LEU A 184 -3.26 7.61 -10.03
N LEU A 185 -3.45 8.76 -10.69
CA LEU A 185 -2.91 10.04 -10.24
C LEU A 185 -3.40 10.39 -8.84
N ARG A 186 -4.71 10.28 -8.60
CA ARG A 186 -5.31 10.50 -7.28
C ARG A 186 -4.75 9.55 -6.21
N SER A 187 -4.45 8.30 -6.57
CA SER A 187 -3.80 7.35 -5.67
C SER A 187 -2.37 7.79 -5.31
N TYR A 188 -1.61 8.30 -6.28
CA TYR A 188 -0.27 8.83 -6.00
C TYR A 188 -0.32 10.10 -5.15
N ASP A 189 -1.24 11.02 -5.40
CA ASP A 189 -1.41 12.23 -4.60
C ASP A 189 -1.76 11.89 -3.15
N LYS A 190 -2.68 10.93 -2.95
CA LYS A 190 -3.02 10.42 -1.61
C LYS A 190 -1.81 9.78 -0.92
N SER A 191 -1.03 8.98 -1.64
CA SER A 191 0.18 8.35 -1.10
C SER A 191 1.23 9.39 -0.75
N ASN A 192 1.45 10.41 -1.60
CA ASN A 192 2.37 11.50 -1.33
C ASN A 192 1.96 12.28 -0.07
N ASN A 193 0.68 12.62 0.08
CA ASN A 193 0.17 13.32 1.26
C ASN A 193 0.39 12.51 2.54
N LYS A 194 0.18 11.19 2.48
CA LYS A 194 0.42 10.30 3.62
C LYS A 194 1.89 10.34 4.07
N TYR A 195 2.84 10.27 3.15
CA TYR A 195 4.27 10.40 3.49
C TYR A 195 4.64 11.80 3.97
N GLU A 196 3.99 12.84 3.45
CA GLU A 196 4.19 14.22 3.90
C GLU A 196 3.66 14.43 5.34
N VAL A 197 2.51 13.85 5.67
CA VAL A 197 1.98 13.79 7.04
C VAL A 197 3.01 13.14 7.98
N GLU A 198 3.54 11.97 7.63
CA GLU A 198 4.54 11.28 8.46
C GLU A 198 5.84 12.09 8.60
N LEU A 199 6.26 12.81 7.57
CA LEU A 199 7.40 13.71 7.64
C LEU A 199 7.15 14.85 8.63
N HIS A 200 6.00 15.52 8.52
CA HIS A 200 5.65 16.63 9.43
C HIS A 200 5.49 16.17 10.89
N LYS A 201 4.96 14.97 11.14
CA LYS A 201 4.86 14.39 12.49
C LYS A 201 6.23 14.24 13.16
N LYS A 202 7.26 13.84 12.43
CA LYS A 202 8.62 13.66 12.99
C LYS A 202 9.20 14.97 13.53
N PHE A 203 8.77 16.12 13.03
CA PHE A 203 9.17 17.43 13.54
C PHE A 203 8.14 18.01 14.53
N SER A 204 6.87 17.80 14.29
CA SER A 204 5.78 18.33 15.11
C SER A 204 5.77 17.73 16.52
N LEU A 205 6.01 16.42 16.68
CA LEU A 205 5.99 15.77 17.98
C LEU A 205 7.07 16.27 18.96
N PRO A 206 8.35 16.44 18.59
CA PRO A 206 9.33 17.05 19.47
C PRO A 206 8.98 18.47 19.90
N VAL A 207 8.43 19.28 18.98
CA VAL A 207 7.96 20.64 19.30
C VAL A 207 6.81 20.58 20.30
N ALA A 208 5.86 19.67 20.11
CA ALA A 208 4.77 19.45 21.08
C ALA A 208 5.28 19.13 22.47
N CYS A 209 6.33 18.29 22.61
CA CYS A 209 6.92 17.98 23.92
C CYS A 209 7.42 19.24 24.65
N ILE A 210 8.07 20.15 23.93
CA ILE A 210 8.54 21.44 24.51
C ILE A 210 7.34 22.29 24.95
N LEU A 211 6.29 22.38 24.12
CA LEU A 211 5.09 23.14 24.44
C LEU A 211 4.33 22.55 25.63
N PHE A 212 4.28 21.20 25.77
CA PHE A 212 3.71 20.55 26.95
C PHE A 212 4.47 20.85 28.23
N ILE A 213 5.80 20.92 28.18
CA ILE A 213 6.62 21.30 29.32
C ILE A 213 6.28 22.75 29.74
N MET A 214 6.22 23.68 28.78
CA MET A 214 5.86 25.07 29.05
C MET A 214 4.45 25.20 29.66
N THR A 215 3.46 24.52 29.06
CA THR A 215 2.07 24.51 29.53
C THR A 215 1.98 23.89 30.92
N GLY A 216 2.64 22.75 31.13
CA GLY A 216 2.63 22.05 32.41
C GLY A 216 3.27 22.82 33.55
N ALA A 217 4.39 23.53 33.28
CA ALA A 217 5.04 24.41 34.24
C ALA A 217 4.12 25.57 34.65
N SER A 218 3.49 26.22 33.68
CA SER A 218 2.54 27.34 33.94
C SER A 218 1.32 26.88 34.74
N LEU A 219 0.73 25.71 34.38
CA LEU A 219 -0.38 25.14 35.11
C LEU A 219 0.01 24.75 36.56
N GLY A 220 1.22 24.20 36.74
CA GLY A 220 1.73 23.89 38.09
C GLY A 220 1.82 25.11 38.99
N VAL A 221 2.22 26.25 38.47
CA VAL A 221 2.26 27.52 39.22
C VAL A 221 0.84 28.03 39.51
N LEU A 222 -0.03 28.02 38.50
CA LEU A 222 -1.41 28.55 38.63
C LEU A 222 -2.23 27.74 39.62
N PHE A 223 -2.14 26.42 39.60
CA PHE A 223 -2.91 25.51 40.47
C PHE A 223 -2.14 25.02 41.71
N ARG A 224 -1.14 25.79 42.15
CA ARG A 224 -0.30 25.44 43.31
C ARG A 224 -1.08 25.10 44.58
N LYS A 225 -2.27 25.68 44.78
CA LYS A 225 -3.16 25.39 45.95
C LYS A 225 -4.04 24.17 45.74
N GLY A 226 -4.20 23.65 44.53
CA GLY A 226 -5.13 22.58 44.18
C GLY A 226 -4.58 21.16 44.41
N GLY A 227 -3.32 21.02 44.78
CA GLY A 227 -2.66 19.76 44.97
C GLY A 227 -2.30 19.00 43.67
N PHE A 228 -1.55 17.92 43.80
CA PHE A 228 -1.03 17.13 42.71
C PHE A 228 -2.11 16.56 41.78
N THR A 229 -3.26 16.13 42.35
CA THR A 229 -4.34 15.49 41.61
C THR A 229 -4.98 16.42 40.57
N ILE A 230 -5.21 17.69 40.92
CA ILE A 230 -5.81 18.68 39.98
C ILE A 230 -4.85 18.99 38.85
N ALA A 231 -3.57 19.20 39.15
CA ALA A 231 -2.56 19.49 38.15
C ALA A 231 -2.41 18.32 37.14
N THR A 232 -2.39 17.08 37.65
CA THR A 232 -2.27 15.88 36.81
C THR A 232 -3.51 15.68 35.93
N SER A 233 -4.72 15.83 36.50
CA SER A 233 -5.97 15.68 35.72
C SER A 233 -6.07 16.72 34.60
N LEU A 234 -5.68 17.96 34.89
CA LEU A 234 -5.71 19.04 33.89
C LEU A 234 -4.67 18.82 32.78
N SER A 235 -3.45 18.41 33.13
CA SER A 235 -2.41 18.05 32.16
C SER A 235 -2.85 16.90 31.25
N PHE A 236 -3.49 15.89 31.80
CA PHE A 236 -4.06 14.79 31.04
C PHE A 236 -5.19 15.26 30.09
N GLY A 237 -6.05 16.18 30.55
CA GLY A 237 -7.07 16.80 29.72
C GLY A 237 -6.48 17.52 28.50
N PHE A 238 -5.44 18.34 28.68
CA PHE A 238 -4.74 19.00 27.57
C PHE A 238 -4.11 17.99 26.61
N PHE A 239 -3.51 16.93 27.12
CA PHE A 239 -2.97 15.85 26.28
C PHE A 239 -4.04 15.19 25.42
N LEU A 240 -5.21 14.86 25.99
CA LEU A 240 -6.31 14.27 25.24
C LEU A 240 -6.81 15.20 24.12
N VAL A 241 -7.02 16.48 24.43
CA VAL A 241 -7.45 17.48 23.42
C VAL A 241 -6.41 17.56 22.29
N TYR A 242 -5.12 17.70 22.63
CA TYR A 242 -4.05 17.70 21.64
C TYR A 242 -4.07 16.44 20.76
N TYR A 243 -4.21 15.28 21.37
CA TYR A 243 -4.19 13.99 20.67
C TYR A 243 -5.37 13.85 19.69
N VAL A 244 -6.57 14.27 20.11
CA VAL A 244 -7.77 14.27 19.25
C VAL A 244 -7.58 15.22 18.07
N LEU A 245 -7.05 16.41 18.30
CA LEU A 245 -6.77 17.38 17.23
C LEU A 245 -5.70 16.86 16.26
N MET A 246 -4.67 16.19 16.76
CA MET A 246 -3.61 15.62 15.91
C MET A 246 -4.15 14.49 15.03
N ILE A 247 -4.94 13.55 15.58
CA ILE A 247 -5.57 12.49 14.79
C ILE A 247 -6.57 13.05 13.78
N GLY A 248 -7.38 14.02 14.20
CA GLY A 248 -8.33 14.68 13.30
C GLY A 248 -7.63 15.41 12.15
N GLY A 249 -6.53 16.11 12.44
CA GLY A 249 -5.71 16.77 11.44
C GLY A 249 -5.05 15.79 10.46
N GLU A 250 -4.58 14.63 10.96
CA GLU A 250 -4.07 13.54 10.15
C GLU A 250 -5.12 12.98 9.20
N ASP A 251 -6.32 12.62 9.71
CA ASP A 251 -7.40 12.07 8.88
C ASP A 251 -7.87 13.05 7.79
N LEU A 252 -7.97 14.34 8.12
CA LEU A 252 -8.32 15.38 7.15
C LEU A 252 -7.23 15.59 6.08
N ALA A 253 -5.96 15.47 6.44
CA ALA A 253 -4.84 15.53 5.50
C ALA A 253 -4.76 14.29 4.61
N ASP A 254 -4.98 13.10 5.15
CA ASP A 254 -5.01 11.84 4.39
C ASP A 254 -6.17 11.81 3.38
N ARG A 255 -7.29 12.46 3.72
CA ARG A 255 -8.43 12.65 2.79
C ARG A 255 -8.23 13.77 1.78
N THR A 256 -7.08 14.44 1.78
CA THR A 256 -6.78 15.58 0.88
C THR A 256 -7.68 16.80 1.09
N ILE A 257 -8.36 16.92 2.24
CA ILE A 257 -9.21 18.07 2.59
C ILE A 257 -8.35 19.23 3.09
N LEU A 258 -7.34 18.92 3.89
CA LEU A 258 -6.35 19.87 4.40
C LEU A 258 -4.96 19.55 3.86
N THR A 259 -4.11 20.58 3.77
CA THR A 259 -2.70 20.35 3.49
C THR A 259 -2.04 19.66 4.70
N PRO A 260 -1.13 18.68 4.50
CA PRO A 260 -0.45 17.96 5.57
C PRO A 260 0.21 18.88 6.59
N MET A 261 0.78 19.98 6.14
CA MET A 261 1.39 21.00 7.00
C MET A 261 0.37 21.57 7.98
N VAL A 262 -0.78 22.06 7.50
CA VAL A 262 -1.81 22.66 8.36
C VAL A 262 -2.40 21.64 9.32
N GLY A 263 -2.76 20.43 8.84
CA GLY A 263 -3.37 19.38 9.65
C GLY A 263 -2.50 18.98 10.85
N ILE A 264 -1.18 18.87 10.66
CA ILE A 264 -0.25 18.36 11.68
C ILE A 264 0.28 19.48 12.60
N TRP A 265 0.39 20.71 12.11
CA TRP A 265 0.93 21.83 12.91
C TRP A 265 -0.14 22.60 13.68
N PHE A 266 -1.41 22.53 13.27
CA PHE A 266 -2.52 23.22 13.92
C PHE A 266 -2.60 22.97 15.43
N PRO A 267 -2.49 21.70 15.94
CA PRO A 267 -2.51 21.45 17.38
C PRO A 267 -1.35 22.11 18.12
N ASN A 268 -0.17 22.18 17.51
CA ASN A 268 1.00 22.85 18.10
C ASN A 268 0.81 24.37 18.19
N VAL A 269 0.25 24.98 17.16
CA VAL A 269 -0.04 26.43 17.18
C VAL A 269 -1.05 26.74 18.29
N LEU A 270 -2.10 25.94 18.42
CA LEU A 270 -3.09 26.10 19.48
C LEU A 270 -2.45 25.97 20.86
N LEU A 271 -1.64 24.92 21.05
CA LEU A 271 -0.94 24.68 22.32
C LEU A 271 0.05 25.81 22.65
N PHE A 272 0.74 26.34 21.64
CA PHE A 272 1.65 27.50 21.81
C PHE A 272 0.92 28.76 22.28
N ILE A 273 -0.25 29.05 21.71
CA ILE A 273 -1.09 30.17 22.12
C ILE A 273 -1.51 30.02 23.60
N ILE A 274 -1.97 28.80 23.96
CA ILE A 274 -2.37 28.48 25.35
C ILE A 274 -1.17 28.59 26.30
N ALA A 275 -0.02 28.04 25.94
CA ALA A 275 1.19 28.10 26.75
C ALA A 275 1.63 29.55 27.01
N THR A 276 1.62 30.38 25.96
CA THR A 276 1.98 31.80 26.04
C THR A 276 0.99 32.59 26.93
N TYR A 277 -0.30 32.34 26.78
CA TYR A 277 -1.34 32.95 27.59
C TYR A 277 -1.22 32.60 29.09
N LEU A 278 -0.84 31.37 29.40
CA LEU A 278 -0.66 30.91 30.78
C LEU A 278 0.65 31.41 31.41
N LEU A 279 1.64 31.78 30.61
CA LEU A 279 2.92 32.33 31.08
C LEU A 279 2.86 33.81 31.43
N VAL A 280 1.94 34.57 30.83
CA VAL A 280 1.72 36.02 31.05
C VAL A 280 0.76 36.22 32.22
#